data_26f29f2bb7bb5a27e129551b2ca6ffab
#
_entry.id   26f29f2bb7bb5a27e129551b2ca6ffab
#
_cell.length_a   1.000
_cell.length_b   1.000
_cell.length_c   1.000
_cell.angle_alpha   90.00
_cell.angle_beta   90.00
_cell.angle_gamma   90.00
#
_symmetry.space_group_name_H-M   'P 1'
#
loop_
_entity.id
_entity.type
_entity.pdbx_description
1 polymer ?
#
loop_
_entity_poly.entity_id
_entity_poly.type
_entity_poly.pdbx_seq_one_letter_code
_entity_poly.pdbx_strand_id
1 'polypeptide(L)'
;MEVLASRLHKKFFLVPLQISGDSQVMHHSRYASVADFVCRVVESFAAHAPADTTLVIKHHPLDRGYHDYGALVFDLAKKHGLKNRLLCIHDQHLPTLFDHMLGAVVINSTVGFSALSHGAPVKTCGLAIYDIQGLTFQESLDEFWEDAQIFRPNPELFARFRAYVIDHKQIAGSFYKGPIGGGPGASIAASTPRNHATSSLGAALVATHANE
;
A
#
# COMPACT_ATOMS: atom_id res chain seq x y z
N MET A 1 -8.78 -18.24 3.90
CA MET A 1 -9.63 -17.21 3.24
C MET A 1 -11.02 -17.14 3.84
N GLU A 2 -11.70 -18.22 4.06
CA GLU A 2 -13.04 -18.28 4.63
C GLU A 2 -13.21 -17.48 5.93
N VAL A 3 -12.28 -17.62 6.89
CA VAL A 3 -12.32 -16.85 8.15
C VAL A 3 -12.26 -15.34 7.91
N LEU A 4 -11.40 -14.88 6.99
CA LEU A 4 -11.26 -13.45 6.68
C LEU A 4 -12.47 -12.89 5.93
N ALA A 5 -13.08 -13.68 5.07
CA ALA A 5 -14.25 -13.27 4.29
C ALA A 5 -15.57 -13.38 5.06
N SER A 6 -15.64 -14.18 6.12
CA SER A 6 -16.84 -14.39 6.92
C SER A 6 -16.73 -13.74 8.30
N ARG A 7 -15.99 -14.38 9.22
CA ARG A 7 -15.93 -13.97 10.65
C ARG A 7 -15.24 -12.62 10.85
N LEU A 8 -14.25 -12.28 10.00
CA LEU A 8 -13.49 -11.04 10.06
C LEU A 8 -13.90 -10.02 8.99
N HIS A 9 -15.02 -10.25 8.28
CA HIS A 9 -15.52 -9.29 7.29
C HIS A 9 -15.69 -7.90 7.91
N LYS A 10 -14.99 -6.90 7.33
CA LYS A 10 -14.94 -5.51 7.84
C LYS A 10 -14.53 -5.40 9.33
N LYS A 11 -13.65 -6.32 9.77
CA LYS A 11 -13.07 -6.33 11.12
C LYS A 11 -11.56 -6.52 11.13
N PHE A 12 -10.88 -6.37 9.99
CA PHE A 12 -9.43 -6.47 9.97
C PHE A 12 -8.78 -5.40 9.13
N PHE A 13 -7.57 -5.03 9.53
CA PHE A 13 -6.62 -4.22 8.77
C PHE A 13 -5.59 -5.12 8.10
N LEU A 14 -5.20 -4.78 6.89
CA LEU A 14 -4.22 -5.53 6.11
C LEU A 14 -2.88 -4.80 6.05
N VAL A 15 -1.80 -5.50 6.32
CA VAL A 15 -0.41 -5.02 6.16
C VAL A 15 0.31 -5.94 5.19
N PRO A 16 0.27 -5.65 3.90
CA PRO A 16 1.03 -6.42 2.91
C PRO A 16 2.50 -5.99 2.97
N LEU A 17 3.37 -6.93 3.33
CA LEU A 17 4.81 -6.67 3.43
C LEU A 17 5.45 -6.56 2.04
N GLN A 18 6.50 -5.75 1.95
CA GLN A 18 7.42 -5.67 0.82
C GLN A 18 8.57 -6.66 1.02
N ILE A 19 9.35 -6.92 -0.03
CA ILE A 19 10.54 -7.75 0.06
C ILE A 19 11.57 -7.05 0.96
N SER A 20 12.29 -7.81 1.76
CA SER A 20 13.25 -7.28 2.75
C SER A 20 14.35 -6.40 2.14
N GLY A 21 14.76 -6.67 0.91
CA GLY A 21 15.76 -5.87 0.16
C GLY A 21 15.17 -4.83 -0.79
N ASP A 22 13.90 -4.47 -0.66
CA ASP A 22 13.26 -3.51 -1.55
C ASP A 22 13.88 -2.11 -1.39
N SER A 23 14.45 -1.59 -2.50
CA SER A 23 15.05 -0.26 -2.55
C SER A 23 14.05 0.85 -2.21
N GLN A 24 12.77 0.65 -2.46
CA GLN A 24 11.72 1.61 -2.09
C GLN A 24 11.60 1.74 -0.57
N VAL A 25 11.79 0.65 0.17
CA VAL A 25 11.82 0.71 1.65
C VAL A 25 13.05 1.44 2.12
N MET A 26 14.22 1.12 1.56
CA MET A 26 15.50 1.66 2.01
C MET A 26 15.69 3.15 1.70
N HIS A 27 15.19 3.63 0.55
CA HIS A 27 15.45 5.00 0.07
C HIS A 27 14.24 5.94 0.20
N HIS A 28 13.04 5.39 0.32
CA HIS A 28 11.80 6.16 0.31
C HIS A 28 10.94 5.90 1.56
N SER A 29 11.57 5.48 2.65
CA SER A 29 10.92 5.39 3.96
C SER A 29 11.89 5.72 5.10
N ARG A 30 11.35 5.91 6.31
CA ARG A 30 12.12 6.12 7.54
C ARG A 30 12.47 4.81 8.27
N TYR A 31 12.07 3.67 7.71
CA TYR A 31 12.27 2.37 8.35
C TYR A 31 13.61 1.78 7.92
N ALA A 32 14.37 1.29 8.89
CA ALA A 32 15.63 0.60 8.65
C ALA A 32 15.41 -0.78 7.98
N SER A 33 14.23 -1.37 8.18
CA SER A 33 13.86 -2.67 7.62
C SER A 33 12.34 -2.86 7.60
N VAL A 34 11.89 -3.89 6.88
CA VAL A 34 10.50 -4.34 6.93
C VAL A 34 10.12 -4.82 8.34
N ALA A 35 11.06 -5.44 9.07
CA ALA A 35 10.82 -5.84 10.46
C ALA A 35 10.58 -4.63 11.39
N ASP A 36 11.34 -3.56 11.21
CA ASP A 36 11.17 -2.30 11.96
C ASP A 36 9.77 -1.69 11.68
N PHE A 37 9.35 -1.67 10.42
CA PHE A 37 7.99 -1.28 10.05
C PHE A 37 6.92 -2.14 10.75
N VAL A 38 7.08 -3.47 10.75
CA VAL A 38 6.13 -4.39 11.41
C VAL A 38 6.05 -4.07 12.91
N CYS A 39 7.18 -3.86 13.58
CA CYS A 39 7.22 -3.50 14.99
C CYS A 39 6.41 -2.22 15.24
N ARG A 40 6.66 -1.16 14.48
CA ARG A 40 5.96 0.13 14.65
C ARG A 40 4.46 0.01 14.38
N VAL A 41 4.05 -0.74 13.37
CA VAL A 41 2.64 -0.94 13.03
C VAL A 41 1.92 -1.73 14.13
N VAL A 42 2.54 -2.79 14.64
CA VAL A 42 1.95 -3.60 15.72
C VAL A 42 1.85 -2.80 17.03
N GLU A 43 2.85 -2.00 17.36
CA GLU A 43 2.82 -1.11 18.55
C GLU A 43 1.67 -0.11 18.46
N SER A 44 1.54 0.57 17.33
CA SER A 44 0.45 1.52 17.08
C SER A 44 -0.92 0.84 17.15
N PHE A 45 -1.07 -0.31 16.47
CA PHE A 45 -2.31 -1.09 16.51
C PHE A 45 -2.70 -1.53 17.92
N ALA A 46 -1.74 -1.99 18.71
CA ALA A 46 -2.00 -2.43 20.07
C ALA A 46 -2.49 -1.31 20.98
N ALA A 47 -1.99 -0.10 20.76
CA ALA A 47 -2.32 1.06 21.58
C ALA A 47 -3.62 1.76 21.17
N HIS A 48 -3.95 1.78 19.86
CA HIS A 48 -4.98 2.69 19.34
C HIS A 48 -6.11 1.99 18.56
N ALA A 49 -5.96 0.72 18.17
CA ALA A 49 -6.98 0.07 17.36
C ALA A 49 -8.18 -0.43 18.19
N PRO A 50 -9.42 -0.34 17.66
CA PRO A 50 -10.60 -0.86 18.32
C PRO A 50 -10.44 -2.33 18.75
N ALA A 51 -10.96 -2.67 19.92
CA ALA A 51 -10.73 -3.98 20.56
C ALA A 51 -11.28 -5.18 19.77
N ASP A 52 -12.26 -4.96 18.92
CA ASP A 52 -12.90 -5.97 18.08
C ASP A 52 -12.25 -6.13 16.70
N THR A 53 -11.16 -5.41 16.43
CA THR A 53 -10.44 -5.48 15.16
C THR A 53 -9.21 -6.39 15.23
N THR A 54 -8.79 -6.89 14.07
CA THR A 54 -7.65 -7.80 13.88
C THR A 54 -6.64 -7.18 12.93
N LEU A 55 -5.35 -7.29 13.21
CA LEU A 55 -4.27 -6.93 12.31
C LEU A 55 -3.80 -8.17 11.55
N VAL A 56 -3.81 -8.11 10.23
CA VAL A 56 -3.40 -9.20 9.34
C VAL A 56 -2.14 -8.79 8.60
N ILE A 57 -1.02 -9.38 8.98
CA ILE A 57 0.28 -9.22 8.29
C ILE A 57 0.33 -10.24 7.15
N LYS A 58 0.42 -9.75 5.91
CA LYS A 58 0.56 -10.62 4.74
C LYS A 58 2.00 -10.66 4.27
N HIS A 59 2.61 -11.84 4.37
CA HIS A 59 3.98 -12.08 3.94
C HIS A 59 4.12 -11.95 2.42
N HIS A 60 5.23 -11.38 1.94
CA HIS A 60 5.48 -11.28 0.51
C HIS A 60 5.89 -12.64 -0.07
N PRO A 61 5.30 -13.10 -1.19
CA PRO A 61 5.59 -14.43 -1.75
C PRO A 61 7.07 -14.67 -2.08
N LEU A 62 7.77 -13.65 -2.59
CA LEU A 62 9.19 -13.75 -2.97
C LEU A 62 10.17 -13.70 -1.78
N ASP A 63 9.70 -13.33 -0.60
CA ASP A 63 10.54 -13.26 0.62
C ASP A 63 10.51 -14.57 1.42
N ARG A 64 9.68 -15.53 1.00
CA ARG A 64 9.61 -16.84 1.61
C ARG A 64 10.92 -17.61 1.45
N GLY A 65 11.35 -18.24 2.51
CA GLY A 65 12.62 -18.96 2.55
C GLY A 65 13.85 -18.09 2.83
N TYR A 66 13.70 -16.76 2.80
CA TYR A 66 14.75 -15.82 3.16
C TYR A 66 14.50 -15.16 4.53
N HIS A 67 13.26 -14.77 4.79
CA HIS A 67 12.87 -14.14 6.05
C HIS A 67 11.57 -14.75 6.58
N ASP A 68 11.59 -15.14 7.85
CA ASP A 68 10.41 -15.62 8.57
C ASP A 68 9.90 -14.51 9.51
N TYR A 69 8.85 -13.83 9.08
CA TYR A 69 8.16 -12.85 9.94
C TYR A 69 7.18 -13.51 10.92
N GLY A 70 6.92 -14.80 10.81
CA GLY A 70 6.01 -15.53 11.71
C GLY A 70 6.48 -15.51 13.16
N ALA A 71 7.78 -15.75 13.39
CA ALA A 71 8.37 -15.67 14.72
C ALA A 71 8.28 -14.26 15.31
N LEU A 72 8.63 -13.22 14.52
CA LEU A 72 8.52 -11.82 14.94
C LEU A 72 7.07 -11.46 15.30
N VAL A 73 6.11 -11.83 14.45
CA VAL A 73 4.68 -11.57 14.69
C VAL A 73 4.17 -12.27 15.94
N PHE A 74 4.61 -13.51 16.17
CA PHE A 74 4.26 -14.27 17.37
C PHE A 74 4.79 -13.59 18.65
N ASP A 75 6.05 -13.16 18.64
CA ASP A 75 6.67 -12.48 19.80
C ASP A 75 6.00 -11.12 20.08
N LEU A 76 5.69 -10.35 19.02
CA LEU A 76 4.94 -9.09 19.15
C LEU A 76 3.53 -9.33 19.66
N ALA A 77 2.83 -10.37 19.21
CA ALA A 77 1.51 -10.73 19.71
C ALA A 77 1.53 -11.03 21.20
N LYS A 78 2.57 -11.74 21.66
CA LYS A 78 2.78 -12.03 23.08
C LYS A 78 3.10 -10.76 23.88
N LYS A 79 4.05 -9.96 23.39
CA LYS A 79 4.49 -8.71 24.05
C LYS A 79 3.35 -7.72 24.27
N HIS A 80 2.46 -7.58 23.28
CA HIS A 80 1.40 -6.58 23.29
C HIS A 80 0.01 -7.14 23.63
N GLY A 81 -0.10 -8.41 24.03
CA GLY A 81 -1.39 -9.02 24.38
C GLY A 81 -2.35 -9.24 23.22
N LEU A 82 -1.85 -9.30 21.99
CA LEU A 82 -2.63 -9.40 20.75
C LEU A 82 -2.82 -10.86 20.26
N LYS A 83 -2.75 -11.84 21.14
CA LYS A 83 -2.67 -13.28 20.78
C LYS A 83 -3.74 -13.75 19.78
N ASN A 84 -4.95 -13.16 19.82
CA ASN A 84 -6.06 -13.49 18.93
C ASN A 84 -6.40 -12.37 17.94
N ARG A 85 -5.63 -11.28 17.94
CA ARG A 85 -5.86 -10.08 17.13
C ARG A 85 -4.72 -9.75 16.18
N LEU A 86 -3.68 -10.59 16.10
CA LEU A 86 -2.55 -10.45 15.21
C LEU A 86 -2.35 -11.77 14.46
N LEU A 87 -2.50 -11.74 13.13
CA LEU A 87 -2.39 -12.90 12.25
C LEU A 87 -1.29 -12.68 11.23
N CYS A 88 -0.48 -13.71 10.97
CA CYS A 88 0.43 -13.76 9.84
C CYS A 88 -0.14 -14.70 8.78
N ILE A 89 -0.26 -14.23 7.55
CA ILE A 89 -0.79 -15.01 6.43
C ILE A 89 0.17 -14.99 5.24
N HIS A 90 0.06 -15.97 4.36
CA HIS A 90 0.87 -16.12 3.16
C HIS A 90 0.00 -15.98 1.90
N ASP A 91 -0.27 -17.07 1.20
CA ASP A 91 -0.88 -17.12 -0.12
C ASP A 91 -2.39 -16.84 -0.12
N GLN A 92 -2.72 -15.57 0.06
CA GLN A 92 -4.12 -15.15 -0.04
C GLN A 92 -4.31 -14.18 -1.20
N HIS A 93 -5.44 -14.31 -1.89
CA HIS A 93 -5.79 -13.48 -3.04
C HIS A 93 -6.08 -12.04 -2.60
N LEU A 94 -5.24 -11.09 -3.02
CA LEU A 94 -5.29 -9.69 -2.58
C LEU A 94 -6.65 -9.00 -2.87
N PRO A 95 -7.24 -9.10 -4.09
CA PRO A 95 -8.54 -8.50 -4.36
C PRO A 95 -9.61 -8.91 -3.34
N THR A 96 -9.69 -10.20 -3.00
CA THR A 96 -10.63 -10.67 -1.98
C THR A 96 -10.35 -10.08 -0.59
N LEU A 97 -9.06 -9.89 -0.23
CA LEU A 97 -8.72 -9.23 1.02
C LEU A 97 -9.17 -7.76 1.03
N PHE A 98 -9.01 -7.04 -0.09
CA PHE A 98 -9.44 -5.65 -0.21
C PHE A 98 -10.94 -5.48 -0.02
N ASP A 99 -11.76 -6.39 -0.55
CA ASP A 99 -13.21 -6.33 -0.43
C ASP A 99 -13.70 -6.51 1.02
N HIS A 100 -12.92 -7.24 1.83
CA HIS A 100 -13.31 -7.62 3.19
C HIS A 100 -12.59 -6.87 4.31
N MET A 101 -11.49 -6.16 4.05
CA MET A 101 -10.75 -5.41 5.07
C MET A 101 -11.41 -4.08 5.43
N LEU A 102 -11.02 -3.51 6.58
CA LEU A 102 -11.33 -2.14 6.99
C LEU A 102 -10.45 -1.13 6.27
N GLY A 103 -9.16 -1.44 6.14
CA GLY A 103 -8.17 -0.60 5.48
C GLY A 103 -6.83 -1.31 5.36
N ALA A 104 -5.91 -0.72 4.59
CA ALA A 104 -4.55 -1.22 4.42
C ALA A 104 -3.52 -0.22 4.95
N VAL A 105 -2.46 -0.74 5.57
CA VAL A 105 -1.27 0.02 5.95
C VAL A 105 -0.10 -0.50 5.15
N VAL A 106 0.57 0.37 4.43
CA VAL A 106 1.71 0.04 3.57
C VAL A 106 2.87 0.99 3.85
N ILE A 107 4.10 0.60 3.54
CA ILE A 107 5.18 1.57 3.47
C ILE A 107 4.91 2.49 2.27
N ASN A 108 5.17 2.01 1.05
CA ASN A 108 4.96 2.71 -0.22
C ASN A 108 4.63 1.75 -1.38
N SER A 109 4.18 0.54 -1.05
CA SER A 109 3.91 -0.55 -1.99
C SER A 109 2.80 -0.22 -2.98
N THR A 110 2.94 -0.67 -4.23
CA THR A 110 1.87 -0.63 -5.25
C THR A 110 0.61 -1.41 -4.84
N VAL A 111 0.69 -2.29 -3.84
CA VAL A 111 -0.48 -2.93 -3.25
C VAL A 111 -1.44 -1.90 -2.64
N GLY A 112 -0.92 -0.79 -2.08
CA GLY A 112 -1.75 0.33 -1.62
C GLY A 112 -2.54 0.97 -2.76
N PHE A 113 -1.91 1.19 -3.91
CA PHE A 113 -2.60 1.69 -5.10
C PHE A 113 -3.70 0.73 -5.59
N SER A 114 -3.44 -0.58 -5.54
CA SER A 114 -4.44 -1.59 -5.86
C SER A 114 -5.61 -1.58 -4.86
N ALA A 115 -5.34 -1.40 -3.57
CA ALA A 115 -6.37 -1.26 -2.54
C ALA A 115 -7.27 -0.02 -2.78
N LEU A 116 -6.67 1.12 -3.19
CA LEU A 116 -7.44 2.32 -3.58
C LEU A 116 -8.39 2.05 -4.76
N SER A 117 -8.02 1.19 -5.72
CA SER A 117 -8.90 0.82 -6.83
C SER A 117 -10.14 0.02 -6.40
N HIS A 118 -10.10 -0.58 -5.23
CA HIS A 118 -11.24 -1.22 -4.56
C HIS A 118 -11.99 -0.27 -3.60
N GLY A 119 -11.65 1.02 -3.60
CA GLY A 119 -12.24 2.01 -2.70
C GLY A 119 -11.89 1.82 -1.23
N ALA A 120 -10.86 1.06 -0.93
CA ALA A 120 -10.45 0.78 0.43
C ALA A 120 -9.59 1.90 1.02
N PRO A 121 -9.76 2.27 2.30
CA PRO A 121 -8.89 3.18 3.01
C PRO A 121 -7.44 2.68 3.01
N VAL A 122 -6.49 3.58 2.74
CA VAL A 122 -5.06 3.26 2.73
C VAL A 122 -4.29 4.29 3.54
N LYS A 123 -3.44 3.82 4.45
CA LYS A 123 -2.40 4.60 5.12
C LYS A 123 -1.04 4.23 4.56
N THR A 124 -0.32 5.22 4.05
CA THR A 124 1.08 5.10 3.68
C THR A 124 1.97 5.50 4.85
N CYS A 125 3.08 4.79 5.03
CA CYS A 125 4.06 5.06 6.07
C CYS A 125 5.44 5.42 5.51
N GLY A 126 5.54 5.56 4.19
CA GLY A 126 6.71 6.00 3.42
C GLY A 126 6.26 6.83 2.22
N LEU A 127 7.21 7.29 1.41
CA LEU A 127 6.93 8.12 0.25
C LEU A 127 6.31 7.28 -0.88
N ALA A 128 5.05 7.49 -1.17
CA ALA A 128 4.34 6.85 -2.28
C ALA A 128 3.79 7.90 -3.24
N ILE A 129 3.89 7.66 -4.56
CA ILE A 129 3.40 8.60 -5.57
C ILE A 129 1.89 8.86 -5.50
N TYR A 130 1.15 7.95 -4.91
CA TYR A 130 -0.30 8.04 -4.70
C TYR A 130 -0.68 8.53 -3.29
N ASP A 131 0.31 8.92 -2.47
CA ASP A 131 0.06 9.53 -1.16
C ASP A 131 -0.37 10.98 -1.34
N ILE A 132 -1.67 11.15 -1.59
CA ILE A 132 -2.28 12.41 -1.98
C ILE A 132 -3.53 12.62 -1.12
N GLN A 133 -3.72 13.84 -0.64
CA GLN A 133 -4.93 14.22 0.10
C GLN A 133 -6.20 13.88 -0.72
N GLY A 134 -7.12 13.18 -0.07
CA GLY A 134 -8.34 12.67 -0.69
C GLY A 134 -8.20 11.30 -1.35
N LEU A 135 -6.98 10.77 -1.53
CA LEU A 135 -6.75 9.38 -1.94
C LEU A 135 -6.36 8.50 -0.75
N THR A 136 -5.35 8.92 0.01
CA THR A 136 -4.86 8.21 1.18
C THR A 136 -5.21 8.96 2.46
N PHE A 137 -5.23 8.27 3.56
CA PHE A 137 -5.43 8.86 4.87
C PHE A 137 -4.18 9.66 5.27
N GLN A 138 -4.34 10.96 5.54
CA GLN A 138 -3.20 11.86 5.73
C GLN A 138 -2.76 11.98 7.19
N GLU A 139 -3.68 11.81 8.15
CA GLU A 139 -3.36 11.91 9.57
C GLU A 139 -2.46 10.76 10.04
N SER A 140 -2.10 10.72 11.31
CA SER A 140 -1.16 9.73 11.85
C SER A 140 -1.63 8.28 11.68
N LEU A 141 -0.69 7.33 11.77
CA LEU A 141 -1.03 5.91 11.81
C LEU A 141 -1.91 5.56 13.01
N ASP A 142 -1.72 6.27 14.12
CA ASP A 142 -2.44 6.01 15.35
C ASP A 142 -3.93 6.38 15.23
N GLU A 143 -4.24 7.45 14.49
CA GLU A 143 -5.62 7.87 14.18
C GLU A 143 -6.27 6.99 13.09
N PHE A 144 -5.47 6.42 12.20
CA PHE A 144 -5.99 5.60 11.10
C PHE A 144 -6.83 4.41 11.59
N TRP A 145 -6.51 3.84 12.72
CA TRP A 145 -7.20 2.64 13.21
C TRP A 145 -8.68 2.87 13.53
N GLU A 146 -9.03 4.06 13.99
CA GLU A 146 -10.42 4.44 14.28
C GLU A 146 -11.07 5.04 13.02
N ASP A 147 -10.38 5.95 12.33
CA ASP A 147 -10.95 6.77 11.27
C ASP A 147 -11.07 6.05 9.92
N ALA A 148 -10.37 4.95 9.71
CA ALA A 148 -10.51 4.15 8.47
C ALA A 148 -11.96 3.71 8.20
N GLN A 149 -12.78 3.56 9.24
CA GLN A 149 -14.18 3.17 9.07
C GLN A 149 -15.03 4.27 8.41
N ILE A 150 -14.66 5.52 8.58
CA ILE A 150 -15.37 6.68 8.02
C ILE A 150 -14.67 7.29 6.81
N PHE A 151 -13.34 7.16 6.71
CA PHE A 151 -12.58 7.65 5.57
C PHE A 151 -12.95 6.90 4.29
N ARG A 152 -13.12 7.64 3.19
CA ARG A 152 -13.34 7.06 1.85
C ARG A 152 -12.45 7.76 0.84
N PRO A 153 -11.62 7.01 0.09
CA PRO A 153 -10.89 7.56 -1.03
C PRO A 153 -11.84 8.18 -2.06
N ASN A 154 -11.47 9.32 -2.61
CA ASN A 154 -12.26 9.98 -3.64
C ASN A 154 -12.12 9.22 -4.99
N PRO A 155 -13.19 8.62 -5.51
CA PRO A 155 -13.11 7.77 -6.72
C PRO A 155 -12.82 8.57 -7.99
N GLU A 156 -13.29 9.81 -8.08
CA GLU A 156 -13.02 10.66 -9.24
C GLU A 156 -11.57 11.12 -9.27
N LEU A 157 -11.03 11.51 -8.12
CA LEU A 157 -9.61 11.86 -7.98
C LEU A 157 -8.73 10.65 -8.31
N PHE A 158 -9.09 9.45 -7.82
CA PHE A 158 -8.37 8.22 -8.16
C PHE A 158 -8.39 7.93 -9.65
N ALA A 159 -9.54 8.04 -10.30
CA ALA A 159 -9.66 7.82 -11.75
C ALA A 159 -8.78 8.78 -12.56
N ARG A 160 -8.78 10.08 -12.21
CA ARG A 160 -7.92 11.10 -12.83
C ARG A 160 -6.43 10.84 -12.58
N PHE A 161 -6.06 10.53 -11.35
CA PHE A 161 -4.68 10.22 -11.01
C PHE A 161 -4.19 8.98 -11.76
N ARG A 162 -5.01 7.90 -11.81
CA ARG A 162 -4.68 6.68 -12.55
C ARG A 162 -4.49 6.95 -14.05
N ALA A 163 -5.38 7.73 -14.67
CA ALA A 163 -5.25 8.13 -16.08
C ALA A 163 -3.95 8.89 -16.31
N TYR A 164 -3.64 9.89 -15.47
CA TYR A 164 -2.39 10.64 -15.55
C TYR A 164 -1.14 9.75 -15.45
N VAL A 165 -1.11 8.80 -14.52
CA VAL A 165 0.01 7.87 -14.37
C VAL A 165 0.18 6.98 -15.61
N ILE A 166 -0.92 6.47 -16.17
CA ILE A 166 -0.90 5.66 -17.38
C ILE A 166 -0.35 6.46 -18.57
N ASP A 167 -0.84 7.68 -18.75
CA ASP A 167 -0.51 8.48 -19.93
C ASP A 167 0.90 9.08 -19.88
N HIS A 168 1.41 9.39 -18.67
CA HIS A 168 2.63 10.18 -18.52
C HIS A 168 3.80 9.44 -17.88
N LYS A 169 3.54 8.35 -17.15
CA LYS A 169 4.54 7.65 -16.34
C LYS A 169 4.70 6.17 -16.67
N GLN A 170 3.80 5.60 -17.49
CA GLN A 170 3.89 4.21 -17.90
C GLN A 170 4.17 4.08 -19.39
N ILE A 171 4.99 3.12 -19.73
CA ILE A 171 5.21 2.69 -21.11
C ILE A 171 4.34 1.45 -21.33
N ALA A 172 3.48 1.48 -22.36
CA ALA A 172 2.67 0.31 -22.72
C ALA A 172 3.58 -0.81 -23.20
N GLY A 173 3.75 -1.85 -22.40
CA GLY A 173 4.62 -2.97 -22.74
C GLY A 173 4.78 -3.97 -21.60
N SER A 174 5.58 -4.98 -21.88
CA SER A 174 5.97 -6.00 -20.90
C SER A 174 7.46 -6.26 -21.04
N PHE A 175 8.17 -6.36 -19.92
CA PHE A 175 9.59 -6.77 -19.91
C PHE A 175 9.83 -8.15 -20.53
N TYR A 176 8.79 -8.99 -20.60
CA TYR A 176 8.87 -10.36 -21.11
C TYR A 176 8.32 -10.55 -22.50
N LYS A 177 7.44 -9.65 -22.99
CA LYS A 177 6.73 -9.80 -24.27
C LYS A 177 6.92 -8.62 -25.24
N GLY A 178 7.77 -7.63 -24.88
CA GLY A 178 7.95 -6.41 -25.66
C GLY A 178 6.74 -5.45 -25.58
N PRO A 179 6.82 -4.28 -26.24
CA PRO A 179 5.75 -3.28 -26.24
C PRO A 179 4.47 -3.81 -26.86
N ILE A 180 3.33 -3.52 -26.28
CA ILE A 180 2.02 -3.85 -26.85
C ILE A 180 1.80 -2.94 -28.07
N GLY A 181 1.73 -3.52 -29.27
CA GLY A 181 1.51 -2.80 -30.54
C GLY A 181 2.72 -2.67 -31.46
N GLY A 182 3.90 -3.21 -31.08
CA GLY A 182 5.08 -3.26 -31.94
C GLY A 182 5.34 -4.67 -32.45
N GLY A 183 5.49 -4.84 -33.76
CA GLY A 183 5.99 -6.10 -34.36
C GLY A 183 7.44 -6.39 -33.90
N PRO A 184 7.99 -7.58 -34.20
CA PRO A 184 9.34 -7.95 -33.81
C PRO A 184 10.34 -6.98 -34.45
N GLY A 185 10.98 -6.12 -33.63
CA GLY A 185 11.95 -5.12 -34.08
C GLY A 185 11.67 -3.67 -33.64
N ALA A 186 10.58 -3.39 -32.96
CA ALA A 186 10.34 -2.05 -32.43
C ALA A 186 11.34 -1.74 -31.29
N SER A 187 12.40 -1.00 -31.62
CA SER A 187 13.29 -0.39 -30.64
C SER A 187 12.48 0.55 -29.75
N ILE A 188 12.82 0.60 -28.46
CA ILE A 188 12.29 1.60 -27.53
C ILE A 188 12.83 2.96 -28.00
N ALA A 189 12.12 3.60 -28.93
CA ALA A 189 12.33 5.02 -29.19
C ALA A 189 11.81 5.76 -27.97
N ALA A 190 12.70 6.46 -27.26
CA ALA A 190 12.31 7.37 -26.21
C ALA A 190 11.26 8.33 -26.80
N SER A 191 10.01 8.18 -26.39
CA SER A 191 8.95 9.10 -26.79
C SER A 191 9.27 10.45 -26.19
N THR A 192 9.70 11.40 -27.02
CA THR A 192 9.81 12.81 -26.67
C THR A 192 8.44 13.22 -26.06
N PRO A 193 8.42 13.86 -24.90
CA PRO A 193 7.15 14.27 -24.30
C PRO A 193 6.44 15.19 -25.30
N ARG A 194 5.23 14.83 -25.70
CA ARG A 194 4.38 15.74 -26.47
C ARG A 194 4.11 16.93 -25.60
N ASN A 195 4.58 18.11 -26.01
CA ASN A 195 4.22 19.40 -25.45
C ASN A 195 2.72 19.58 -25.63
N HIS A 196 1.93 19.11 -24.69
CA HIS A 196 0.57 19.58 -24.51
C HIS A 196 0.62 20.75 -23.53
N ALA A 197 0.01 21.84 -23.97
CA ALA A 197 -0.10 23.09 -23.24
C ALA A 197 -0.38 22.83 -21.75
N THR A 198 0.44 23.43 -20.91
CA THR A 198 0.34 23.46 -19.46
C THR A 198 -1.08 23.85 -19.05
N SER A 199 -1.91 22.87 -18.71
CA SER A 199 -3.09 23.15 -17.92
C SER A 199 -2.62 23.42 -16.49
N SER A 200 -3.15 24.44 -15.86
CA SER A 200 -2.79 25.01 -14.56
C SER A 200 -2.83 24.07 -13.35
N LEU A 201 -3.00 22.76 -13.56
CA LEU A 201 -3.04 21.73 -12.53
C LEU A 201 -1.64 21.15 -12.20
N GLY A 202 -0.64 21.31 -13.08
CA GLY A 202 0.72 20.83 -12.81
C GLY A 202 1.49 21.70 -11.81
N ALA A 203 1.12 22.95 -11.64
CA ALA A 203 1.81 23.88 -10.75
C ALA A 203 1.41 23.73 -9.26
N ALA A 204 0.23 23.21 -8.97
CA ALA A 204 -0.26 23.05 -7.60
C ALA A 204 0.30 21.81 -6.88
N LEU A 205 0.78 20.80 -7.62
CA LEU A 205 1.30 19.55 -7.05
C LEU A 205 2.79 19.62 -6.64
N VAL A 206 3.53 20.61 -7.11
CA VAL A 206 4.96 20.76 -6.82
C VAL A 206 5.22 21.79 -5.71
N ALA A 207 4.26 22.63 -5.35
CA ALA A 207 4.46 23.75 -4.43
C ALA A 207 4.31 23.41 -2.93
N THR A 208 3.89 22.20 -2.55
CA THR A 208 3.62 21.83 -1.15
C THR A 208 4.79 21.15 -0.41
N HIS A 209 5.94 20.93 -1.04
CA HIS A 209 7.08 20.27 -0.37
C HIS A 209 8.36 21.14 -0.27
N ALA A 210 8.24 22.45 -0.38
CA ALA A 210 9.41 23.35 -0.32
C ALA A 210 9.42 24.32 0.87
N ASN A 211 8.68 24.05 1.96
CA ASN A 211 8.82 24.80 3.22
C ASN A 211 8.31 23.94 4.40
N GLU A 212 9.21 23.14 4.97
CA GLU A 212 9.44 22.93 6.41
C GLU A 212 10.70 22.09 6.60
#